data_474d872d35febb7ac0df3f3681ccffb0
#
_entry.id   474d872d35febb7ac0df3f3681ccffb0
#
_cell.length_a   1.000
_cell.length_b   1.000
_cell.length_c   1.000
_cell.angle_alpha   90.00
_cell.angle_beta   90.00
_cell.angle_gamma   90.00
#
_symmetry.space_group_name_H-M   'P 1'
#
loop_
_entity.id
_entity.type
_entity.pdbx_description
1 polymer ?
#
loop_
_entity_poly.entity_id
_entity_poly.type
_entity_poly.pdbx_seq_one_letter_code
_entity_poly.pdbx_strand_id
1 'polypeptide(L)'
;MSDAETGRIESNGKAEDQAMMNILEEAIIYATIMHQGKVRKFKGVPYILHPLEVAQILSTITEDEEVITAGILHDIIEDTDGTLSEIEKRFGKRVAFLVSSETEDIYPDEEKSATWQRRKEGALRILQGSEDIGVKMISLANTLANIRSLAQMYSENGDELWEKLHQSNPAMQCWYYRSVAEALELSLNKTGAFKELIKHINYIWPGTFDSEKARYRKYREVSVDGCRQIGHGAKGDVYRYDDELIIKVYNQNNTYHDVEQEIAKSRRAFIMDIPTAISFGIVSVGDRYGAMYELVDSETVSQRIARAPRQLGAYANIMADLARNIHATEVSGDEGFPDGSERVLEYVDGGIGCEDEVLAQRCRALIKALPLSNTLTHGDFHTNNVFMQNGEPILIDMDRVSRGHPIFELSDMYYFYVLLGEDDPSVVEKFMGFPYNTARRFFDLFLKRYLETEDEDRLREVTEKASLLCYTRLIRKLRKGGEPSEADSKIIDRCMKRIRELTARLDTLAF
;
A
#
# COMPACT_ATOMS: atom_id res chain seq x y z
N MET A 1 52.98 -26.93 -80.78
CA MET A 1 52.28 -27.89 -79.91
C MET A 1 52.26 -27.34 -78.52
N SER A 2 51.18 -27.08 -78.16
CA SER A 2 50.22 -26.90 -77.06
C SER A 2 50.41 -25.61 -76.26
N ASP A 3 49.56 -24.78 -76.43
CA ASP A 3 48.39 -24.25 -75.75
C ASP A 3 48.73 -23.60 -74.41
N ALA A 4 48.63 -22.26 -74.41
CA ALA A 4 48.61 -21.39 -73.24
C ALA A 4 47.14 -21.07 -72.90
N GLU A 5 46.68 -21.51 -71.79
CA GLU A 5 45.41 -21.09 -71.21
C GLU A 5 45.62 -19.92 -70.27
N THR A 6 45.04 -18.81 -70.65
CA THR A 6 44.93 -17.58 -69.83
C THR A 6 43.86 -17.72 -68.82
N GLY A 7 44.29 -17.88 -67.57
CA GLY A 7 43.37 -17.82 -66.39
C GLY A 7 43.00 -16.39 -66.07
N ARG A 8 41.75 -16.03 -66.28
CA ARG A 8 41.12 -14.80 -65.81
C ARG A 8 41.01 -14.83 -64.25
N ILE A 9 41.64 -13.91 -63.57
CA ILE A 9 41.46 -13.65 -62.15
C ILE A 9 40.16 -12.86 -62.02
N GLU A 10 39.09 -13.50 -61.62
CA GLU A 10 37.89 -12.84 -61.16
C GLU A 10 38.20 -12.19 -59.82
N SER A 11 38.11 -10.86 -59.74
CA SER A 11 38.12 -10.09 -58.51
C SER A 11 36.82 -10.28 -57.82
N ASN A 12 36.76 -11.24 -56.89
CA ASN A 12 35.69 -11.31 -55.88
C ASN A 12 35.80 -10.07 -55.00
N GLY A 13 34.89 -9.11 -55.22
CA GLY A 13 34.65 -8.02 -54.30
C GLY A 13 34.19 -8.61 -52.95
N LYS A 14 35.06 -8.54 -51.97
CA LYS A 14 34.63 -8.66 -50.58
C LYS A 14 33.70 -7.47 -50.32
N ALA A 15 32.39 -7.75 -50.28
CA ALA A 15 31.47 -6.89 -49.58
C ALA A 15 32.02 -6.75 -48.15
N GLU A 16 32.40 -5.54 -47.79
CA GLU A 16 32.65 -5.19 -46.40
C GLU A 16 31.35 -5.43 -45.64
N ASP A 17 31.28 -6.53 -44.88
CA ASP A 17 30.37 -6.68 -43.76
C ASP A 17 30.72 -5.54 -42.80
N GLN A 18 30.10 -4.37 -42.97
CA GLN A 18 29.95 -3.44 -41.88
C GLN A 18 29.16 -4.19 -40.81
N ALA A 19 29.87 -4.74 -39.82
CA ALA A 19 29.26 -5.30 -38.65
C ALA A 19 28.32 -4.21 -38.08
N MET A 20 27.00 -4.42 -38.17
CA MET A 20 26.03 -3.55 -37.54
C MET A 20 26.39 -3.53 -36.05
N MET A 21 26.60 -2.34 -35.50
CA MET A 21 26.92 -2.14 -34.10
C MET A 21 25.83 -2.78 -33.27
N ASN A 22 26.20 -3.57 -32.24
CA ASN A 22 25.27 -4.19 -31.34
C ASN A 22 24.49 -3.12 -30.60
N ILE A 23 23.21 -3.37 -30.30
CA ILE A 23 22.30 -2.46 -29.56
C ILE A 23 22.88 -1.99 -28.21
N LEU A 24 23.63 -2.85 -27.54
CA LEU A 24 24.32 -2.53 -26.29
C LEU A 24 25.45 -1.53 -26.48
N GLU A 25 26.25 -1.71 -27.54
CA GLU A 25 27.35 -0.79 -27.89
C GLU A 25 26.80 0.58 -28.27
N GLU A 26 25.70 0.62 -29.03
CA GLU A 26 25.00 1.87 -29.37
C GLU A 26 24.47 2.57 -28.11
N ALA A 27 23.86 1.84 -27.21
CA ALA A 27 23.34 2.37 -25.94
C ALA A 27 24.46 2.95 -25.05
N ILE A 28 25.60 2.26 -24.95
CA ILE A 28 26.76 2.74 -24.18
C ILE A 28 27.26 4.07 -24.75
N ILE A 29 27.43 4.14 -26.09
CA ILE A 29 27.88 5.36 -26.75
C ILE A 29 26.88 6.49 -26.53
N TYR A 30 25.58 6.22 -26.74
CA TYR A 30 24.52 7.20 -26.55
C TYR A 30 24.50 7.72 -25.11
N ALA A 31 24.48 6.84 -24.13
CA ALA A 31 24.49 7.22 -22.71
C ALA A 31 25.74 8.00 -22.33
N THR A 32 26.92 7.63 -22.88
CA THR A 32 28.18 8.36 -22.65
C THR A 32 28.12 9.80 -23.15
N ILE A 33 27.55 10.00 -24.33
CA ILE A 33 27.38 11.34 -24.92
C ILE A 33 26.39 12.16 -24.08
N MET A 34 25.25 11.58 -23.74
CA MET A 34 24.20 12.28 -23.01
C MET A 34 24.60 12.67 -21.57
N HIS A 35 25.41 11.85 -20.91
CA HIS A 35 25.93 12.15 -19.55
C HIS A 35 27.28 12.91 -19.59
N GLN A 36 27.74 13.39 -20.73
CA GLN A 36 29.02 14.08 -20.84
C GLN A 36 29.11 15.29 -19.89
N GLY A 37 30.21 15.36 -19.13
CA GLY A 37 30.44 16.45 -18.16
C GLY A 37 29.70 16.30 -16.80
N LYS A 38 28.82 15.31 -16.67
CA LYS A 38 28.16 15.02 -15.38
C LYS A 38 29.04 14.14 -14.49
N VAL A 39 29.01 14.40 -13.20
CA VAL A 39 29.77 13.65 -12.20
C VAL A 39 28.86 13.11 -11.10
N ARG A 40 29.16 11.93 -10.57
CA ARG A 40 28.46 11.40 -9.39
C ARG A 40 28.74 12.29 -8.19
N LYS A 41 27.66 12.65 -7.47
CA LYS A 41 27.76 13.34 -6.18
C LYS A 41 28.67 12.50 -5.26
N PHE A 42 29.43 13.14 -4.42
CA PHE A 42 30.33 12.55 -3.44
C PHE A 42 31.64 11.91 -3.95
N LYS A 43 31.68 11.33 -5.15
CA LYS A 43 32.90 10.67 -5.67
C LYS A 43 33.66 11.48 -6.73
N GLY A 44 33.01 12.47 -7.37
CA GLY A 44 33.61 13.28 -8.43
C GLY A 44 33.99 12.51 -9.69
N VAL A 45 33.59 11.24 -9.82
CA VAL A 45 33.84 10.41 -11.01
C VAL A 45 32.74 10.63 -12.07
N PRO A 46 33.04 10.39 -13.37
CA PRO A 46 32.04 10.52 -14.43
C PRO A 46 30.76 9.73 -14.14
N TYR A 47 29.60 10.36 -14.40
CA TYR A 47 28.28 9.77 -14.08
C TYR A 47 28.03 8.47 -14.84
N ILE A 48 28.52 8.33 -16.05
CA ILE A 48 28.34 7.15 -16.91
C ILE A 48 28.74 5.84 -16.22
N LEU A 49 29.62 5.89 -15.21
CA LEU A 49 30.00 4.68 -14.47
C LEU A 49 28.82 4.03 -13.73
N HIS A 50 27.76 4.80 -13.39
CA HIS A 50 26.57 4.23 -12.77
C HIS A 50 25.71 3.40 -13.73
N PRO A 51 25.28 3.92 -14.89
CA PRO A 51 24.58 3.10 -15.88
C PRO A 51 25.37 1.86 -16.32
N LEU A 52 26.70 1.98 -16.43
CA LEU A 52 27.54 0.82 -16.74
C LEU A 52 27.59 -0.22 -15.61
N GLU A 53 27.58 0.22 -14.34
CA GLU A 53 27.47 -0.69 -13.19
C GLU A 53 26.11 -1.40 -13.21
N VAL A 54 25.02 -0.68 -13.49
CA VAL A 54 23.67 -1.27 -13.63
C VAL A 54 23.65 -2.32 -14.74
N ALA A 55 24.21 -2.02 -15.92
CA ALA A 55 24.31 -2.98 -17.01
C ALA A 55 25.14 -4.21 -16.63
N GLN A 56 26.25 -4.03 -15.92
CA GLN A 56 27.08 -5.13 -15.44
C GLN A 56 26.31 -6.02 -14.45
N ILE A 57 25.52 -5.45 -13.54
CA ILE A 57 24.67 -6.24 -12.63
C ILE A 57 23.61 -7.00 -13.45
N LEU A 58 22.93 -6.34 -14.39
CA LEU A 58 21.94 -6.97 -15.26
C LEU A 58 22.50 -8.16 -16.03
N SER A 59 23.70 -8.03 -16.60
CA SER A 59 24.33 -9.13 -17.33
C SER A 59 24.63 -10.38 -16.48
N THR A 60 24.55 -10.28 -15.14
CA THR A 60 24.65 -11.44 -14.23
C THR A 60 23.33 -12.15 -13.98
N ILE A 61 22.20 -11.54 -14.37
CA ILE A 61 20.85 -12.06 -14.06
C ILE A 61 19.96 -12.26 -15.28
N THR A 62 20.36 -11.73 -16.46
CA THR A 62 19.63 -11.89 -17.70
C THR A 62 20.57 -11.84 -18.92
N GLU A 63 20.15 -12.52 -20.00
CA GLU A 63 20.76 -12.42 -21.34
C GLU A 63 19.91 -11.55 -22.28
N ASP A 64 18.81 -10.97 -21.77
CA ASP A 64 17.91 -10.11 -22.56
C ASP A 64 18.58 -8.77 -22.84
N GLU A 65 19.01 -8.58 -24.09
CA GLU A 65 19.72 -7.37 -24.53
C GLU A 65 18.86 -6.11 -24.40
N GLU A 66 17.53 -6.19 -24.54
CA GLU A 66 16.64 -5.04 -24.39
C GLU A 66 16.57 -4.59 -22.91
N VAL A 67 16.59 -5.53 -21.96
CA VAL A 67 16.63 -5.22 -20.52
C VAL A 67 17.97 -4.59 -20.13
N ILE A 68 19.09 -5.13 -20.65
CA ILE A 68 20.43 -4.56 -20.39
C ILE A 68 20.55 -3.16 -21.02
N THR A 69 20.06 -3.00 -22.26
CA THR A 69 20.00 -1.70 -22.96
C THR A 69 19.21 -0.68 -22.15
N ALA A 70 18.04 -1.05 -21.66
CA ALA A 70 17.22 -0.17 -20.81
C ALA A 70 17.95 0.20 -19.51
N GLY A 71 18.69 -0.73 -18.90
CA GLY A 71 19.53 -0.45 -17.74
C GLY A 71 20.67 0.54 -18.02
N ILE A 72 21.23 0.55 -19.24
CA ILE A 72 22.22 1.56 -19.66
C ILE A 72 21.57 2.95 -19.83
N LEU A 73 20.29 2.98 -20.21
CA LEU A 73 19.57 4.21 -20.58
C LEU A 73 18.65 4.75 -19.47
N HIS A 74 18.52 4.06 -18.33
CA HIS A 74 17.47 4.32 -17.33
C HIS A 74 17.46 5.76 -16.79
N ASP A 75 18.62 6.40 -16.63
CA ASP A 75 18.75 7.76 -16.10
C ASP A 75 18.70 8.87 -17.17
N ILE A 76 18.56 8.52 -18.46
CA ILE A 76 18.61 9.50 -19.56
C ILE A 76 17.51 10.56 -19.41
N ILE A 77 16.28 10.13 -19.09
CA ILE A 77 15.14 11.03 -19.01
C ILE A 77 15.20 11.95 -17.79
N GLU A 78 15.72 11.45 -16.65
CA GLU A 78 15.80 12.22 -15.42
C GLU A 78 16.97 13.20 -15.40
N ASP A 79 18.08 12.79 -15.97
CA ASP A 79 19.34 13.48 -15.77
C ASP A 79 19.86 14.19 -17.04
N THR A 80 19.20 14.05 -18.20
CA THR A 80 19.66 14.67 -19.45
C THR A 80 18.51 15.32 -20.22
N ASP A 81 18.82 15.89 -21.42
CA ASP A 81 17.79 16.43 -22.30
C ASP A 81 17.21 15.37 -23.27
N GLY A 82 17.52 14.09 -23.04
CA GLY A 82 16.99 12.96 -23.83
C GLY A 82 15.50 12.74 -23.60
N THR A 83 14.82 12.21 -24.61
CA THR A 83 13.39 11.97 -24.58
C THR A 83 13.03 10.52 -24.83
N LEU A 84 11.89 10.04 -24.26
CA LEU A 84 11.37 8.69 -24.51
C LEU A 84 11.15 8.44 -26.01
N SER A 85 10.73 9.45 -26.77
CA SER A 85 10.54 9.35 -28.23
C SER A 85 11.85 9.05 -28.98
N GLU A 86 12.96 9.64 -28.53
CA GLU A 86 14.30 9.34 -29.11
C GLU A 86 14.75 7.93 -28.75
N ILE A 87 14.54 7.51 -27.50
CA ILE A 87 14.85 6.15 -27.05
C ILE A 87 14.00 5.13 -27.83
N GLU A 88 12.70 5.35 -27.99
CA GLU A 88 11.82 4.46 -28.76
C GLU A 88 12.29 4.35 -30.22
N LYS A 89 12.65 5.47 -30.86
CA LYS A 89 13.07 5.50 -32.23
C LYS A 89 14.41 4.76 -32.46
N ARG A 90 15.32 4.81 -31.49
CA ARG A 90 16.69 4.24 -31.62
C ARG A 90 16.76 2.79 -31.13
N PHE A 91 16.09 2.49 -30.02
CA PHE A 91 16.26 1.23 -29.28
C PHE A 91 14.97 0.39 -29.19
N GLY A 92 13.87 0.90 -29.74
CA GLY A 92 12.59 0.18 -29.80
C GLY A 92 11.64 0.43 -28.63
N LYS A 93 10.39 -0.01 -28.82
CA LYS A 93 9.27 0.27 -27.91
C LYS A 93 9.47 -0.34 -26.54
N ARG A 94 9.99 -1.59 -26.48
CA ARG A 94 10.18 -2.28 -25.21
C ARG A 94 11.26 -1.60 -24.36
N VAL A 95 12.37 -1.20 -24.97
CA VAL A 95 13.43 -0.44 -24.25
C VAL A 95 12.86 0.87 -23.72
N ALA A 96 12.11 1.62 -24.53
CA ALA A 96 11.47 2.87 -24.08
C ALA A 96 10.50 2.65 -22.93
N PHE A 97 9.68 1.58 -22.99
CA PHE A 97 8.78 1.20 -21.90
C PHE A 97 9.57 0.89 -20.61
N LEU A 98 10.61 0.07 -20.68
CA LEU A 98 11.43 -0.29 -19.53
C LEU A 98 12.12 0.94 -18.92
N VAL A 99 12.64 1.85 -19.73
CA VAL A 99 13.22 3.12 -19.25
C VAL A 99 12.17 3.98 -18.58
N SER A 100 10.96 4.11 -19.16
CA SER A 100 9.89 4.88 -18.56
C SER A 100 9.44 4.33 -17.20
N SER A 101 9.56 3.01 -17.00
CA SER A 101 9.20 2.35 -15.74
C SER A 101 10.18 2.64 -14.59
N GLU A 102 11.42 3.03 -14.91
CA GLU A 102 12.41 3.43 -13.89
C GLU A 102 12.48 4.95 -13.70
N THR A 103 11.86 5.73 -14.61
CA THR A 103 11.87 7.19 -14.53
C THR A 103 10.94 7.68 -13.42
N GLU A 104 11.49 8.42 -12.45
CA GLU A 104 10.72 9.04 -11.38
C GLU A 104 9.96 10.28 -11.88
N ASP A 105 8.85 10.63 -11.22
CA ASP A 105 8.13 11.87 -11.49
C ASP A 105 9.02 13.10 -11.28
N ILE A 106 8.99 14.04 -12.21
CA ILE A 106 9.78 15.27 -12.16
C ILE A 106 8.91 16.41 -11.65
N TYR A 107 9.34 17.06 -10.57
CA TYR A 107 8.69 18.24 -9.97
C TYR A 107 9.62 19.46 -10.10
N PRO A 108 9.60 20.18 -11.25
CA PRO A 108 10.62 21.19 -11.57
C PRO A 108 10.60 22.41 -10.64
N ASP A 109 9.47 22.70 -10.02
CA ASP A 109 9.27 23.88 -9.16
C ASP A 109 9.43 23.58 -7.66
N GLU A 110 9.78 22.34 -7.29
CA GLU A 110 9.89 21.90 -5.90
C GLU A 110 11.31 21.40 -5.57
N GLU A 111 11.74 21.60 -4.33
CA GLU A 111 13.04 21.09 -3.86
C GLU A 111 13.07 19.54 -3.88
N LYS A 112 14.21 18.98 -4.34
CA LYS A 112 14.39 17.50 -4.43
C LYS A 112 14.23 16.79 -3.09
N SER A 113 14.52 17.43 -1.97
CA SER A 113 14.30 16.92 -0.62
C SER A 113 12.82 16.82 -0.27
N ALA A 114 12.03 17.84 -0.60
CA ALA A 114 10.59 17.87 -0.33
C ALA A 114 9.80 16.87 -1.18
N THR A 115 10.27 16.53 -2.38
CA THR A 115 9.61 15.58 -3.29
C THR A 115 10.13 14.15 -3.16
N TRP A 116 11.18 13.92 -2.37
CA TRP A 116 11.87 12.63 -2.31
C TRP A 116 10.93 11.46 -2.01
N GLN A 117 10.11 11.59 -0.97
CA GLN A 117 9.19 10.55 -0.56
C GLN A 117 8.18 10.23 -1.67
N ARG A 118 7.49 11.24 -2.19
CA ARG A 118 6.47 11.14 -3.24
C ARG A 118 7.03 10.47 -4.51
N ARG A 119 8.28 10.78 -4.89
CA ARG A 119 8.97 10.14 -6.03
C ARG A 119 9.25 8.66 -5.75
N LYS A 120 9.76 8.33 -4.56
CA LYS A 120 10.03 6.93 -4.19
C LYS A 120 8.77 6.07 -4.08
N GLU A 121 7.67 6.66 -3.63
CA GLU A 121 6.37 6.01 -3.61
C GLU A 121 5.84 5.74 -5.03
N GLY A 122 6.03 6.70 -5.95
CA GLY A 122 5.71 6.52 -7.37
C GLY A 122 6.48 5.35 -7.99
N ALA A 123 7.80 5.32 -7.79
CA ALA A 123 8.66 4.23 -8.26
C ALA A 123 8.24 2.86 -7.68
N LEU A 124 7.92 2.80 -6.41
CA LEU A 124 7.44 1.56 -5.75
C LEU A 124 6.09 1.10 -6.32
N ARG A 125 5.16 2.00 -6.63
CA ARG A 125 3.89 1.66 -7.29
C ARG A 125 4.11 0.98 -8.64
N ILE A 126 4.98 1.56 -9.48
CA ILE A 126 5.31 1.00 -10.80
C ILE A 126 5.94 -0.39 -10.64
N LEU A 127 6.94 -0.51 -9.74
CA LEU A 127 7.64 -1.77 -9.49
C LEU A 127 6.70 -2.90 -9.03
N GLN A 128 5.78 -2.60 -8.12
CA GLN A 128 4.85 -3.58 -7.55
C GLN A 128 3.71 -3.92 -8.50
N GLY A 129 3.24 -2.95 -9.29
CA GLY A 129 2.19 -3.15 -10.28
C GLY A 129 2.67 -3.79 -11.59
N SER A 130 3.98 -3.91 -11.82
CA SER A 130 4.51 -4.45 -13.06
C SER A 130 4.60 -5.99 -13.05
N GLU A 131 4.02 -6.62 -14.07
CA GLU A 131 4.20 -8.04 -14.36
C GLU A 131 5.46 -8.32 -15.20
N ASP A 132 6.05 -7.30 -15.85
CA ASP A 132 7.26 -7.47 -16.65
C ASP A 132 8.47 -7.68 -15.75
N ILE A 133 9.08 -8.85 -15.87
CA ILE A 133 10.28 -9.21 -15.11
C ILE A 133 11.47 -8.30 -15.42
N GLY A 134 11.53 -7.70 -16.61
CA GLY A 134 12.57 -6.74 -17.01
C GLY A 134 12.53 -5.48 -16.14
N VAL A 135 11.35 -4.95 -15.81
CA VAL A 135 11.18 -3.84 -14.87
C VAL A 135 11.77 -4.21 -13.51
N LYS A 136 11.45 -5.38 -13.00
CA LYS A 136 11.97 -5.85 -11.70
C LYS A 136 13.49 -6.06 -11.70
N MET A 137 14.05 -6.54 -12.81
CA MET A 137 15.51 -6.74 -12.96
C MET A 137 16.25 -5.41 -13.00
N ILE A 138 15.74 -4.40 -13.72
CA ILE A 138 16.36 -3.08 -13.82
C ILE A 138 16.31 -2.38 -12.45
N SER A 139 15.15 -2.42 -11.79
CA SER A 139 14.99 -1.85 -10.45
C SER A 139 15.94 -2.51 -9.42
N LEU A 140 16.11 -3.85 -9.49
CA LEU A 140 17.10 -4.55 -8.67
C LEU A 140 18.51 -4.03 -8.92
N ALA A 141 18.91 -3.95 -10.18
CA ALA A 141 20.28 -3.58 -10.57
C ALA A 141 20.59 -2.12 -10.20
N ASN A 142 19.66 -1.19 -10.46
CA ASN A 142 19.77 0.21 -10.09
C ASN A 142 19.85 0.38 -8.55
N THR A 143 18.94 -0.27 -7.83
CA THR A 143 18.92 -0.22 -6.35
C THR A 143 20.21 -0.81 -5.75
N LEU A 144 20.71 -1.91 -6.31
CA LEU A 144 21.98 -2.53 -5.86
C LEU A 144 23.18 -1.61 -6.12
N ALA A 145 23.29 -0.99 -7.31
CA ALA A 145 24.35 -0.04 -7.61
C ALA A 145 24.33 1.19 -6.69
N ASN A 146 23.13 1.66 -6.35
CA ASN A 146 22.96 2.78 -5.43
C ASN A 146 23.33 2.40 -3.98
N ILE A 147 22.88 1.23 -3.49
CA ILE A 147 23.18 0.82 -2.10
C ILE A 147 24.65 0.44 -1.92
N ARG A 148 25.34 -0.07 -2.93
CA ARG A 148 26.80 -0.28 -2.90
C ARG A 148 27.53 1.03 -2.61
N SER A 149 27.13 2.10 -3.32
CA SER A 149 27.70 3.42 -3.10
C SER A 149 27.35 3.97 -1.72
N LEU A 150 26.12 3.78 -1.26
CA LEU A 150 25.66 4.17 0.08
C LEU A 150 26.42 3.41 1.18
N ALA A 151 26.60 2.11 1.04
CA ALA A 151 27.32 1.27 1.99
C ALA A 151 28.80 1.67 2.11
N GLN A 152 29.45 2.00 0.99
CA GLN A 152 30.79 2.54 1.01
C GLN A 152 30.87 3.85 1.78
N MET A 153 29.96 4.81 1.47
CA MET A 153 29.94 6.10 2.17
C MET A 153 29.63 5.93 3.66
N TYR A 154 28.75 4.99 4.01
CA TYR A 154 28.45 4.68 5.42
C TYR A 154 29.67 4.10 6.16
N SER A 155 30.45 3.26 5.49
CA SER A 155 31.69 2.72 6.07
C SER A 155 32.76 3.80 6.33
N GLU A 156 32.77 4.86 5.53
CA GLU A 156 33.73 5.97 5.61
C GLU A 156 33.30 7.07 6.59
N ASN A 157 31.98 7.35 6.72
CA ASN A 157 31.46 8.50 7.44
C ASN A 157 30.54 8.15 8.63
N GLY A 158 30.13 6.89 8.78
CA GLY A 158 29.13 6.51 9.79
C GLY A 158 27.83 7.28 9.62
N ASP A 159 27.22 7.66 10.72
CA ASP A 159 25.92 8.38 10.72
C ASP A 159 26.00 9.82 10.19
N GLU A 160 27.20 10.43 10.09
CA GLU A 160 27.37 11.76 9.45
C GLU A 160 27.00 11.73 7.96
N LEU A 161 26.89 10.55 7.35
CA LEU A 161 26.42 10.38 5.98
C LEU A 161 25.02 10.97 5.78
N TRP A 162 24.13 10.77 6.74
CA TRP A 162 22.72 11.12 6.57
C TRP A 162 22.50 12.61 6.34
N GLU A 163 23.29 13.48 6.96
CA GLU A 163 23.23 14.95 6.77
C GLU A 163 23.59 15.39 5.34
N LYS A 164 24.31 14.54 4.59
CA LYS A 164 24.76 14.84 3.23
C LYS A 164 23.74 14.43 2.15
N LEU A 165 22.69 13.68 2.52
CA LEU A 165 21.69 13.18 1.59
C LEU A 165 20.47 14.12 1.48
N HIS A 166 19.76 14.08 0.35
CA HIS A 166 18.51 14.83 0.18
C HIS A 166 17.41 14.35 1.14
N GLN A 167 17.40 13.09 1.49
CA GLN A 167 16.64 12.53 2.59
C GLN A 167 17.62 12.17 3.70
N SER A 168 17.63 12.98 4.73
CA SER A 168 18.57 12.84 5.87
C SER A 168 18.08 11.85 6.95
N ASN A 169 16.81 11.45 6.91
CA ASN A 169 16.27 10.48 7.85
C ASN A 169 16.68 9.05 7.48
N PRO A 170 17.52 8.36 8.32
CA PRO A 170 17.95 6.99 8.05
C PRO A 170 16.80 5.98 7.97
N ALA A 171 15.70 6.22 8.72
CA ALA A 171 14.54 5.34 8.72
C ALA A 171 13.80 5.40 7.37
N MET A 172 13.72 6.58 6.75
CA MET A 172 13.14 6.75 5.40
C MET A 172 14.00 6.10 4.33
N GLN A 173 15.32 6.20 4.44
CA GLN A 173 16.25 5.49 3.54
C GLN A 173 16.07 3.96 3.69
N CYS A 174 16.05 3.45 4.94
CA CYS A 174 15.82 2.05 5.22
C CYS A 174 14.48 1.57 4.66
N TRP A 175 13.41 2.35 4.87
CA TRP A 175 12.09 2.06 4.33
C TRP A 175 12.13 1.83 2.81
N TYR A 176 12.75 2.74 2.07
CA TYR A 176 12.79 2.63 0.60
C TYR A 176 13.51 1.37 0.14
N TYR A 177 14.77 1.16 0.60
CA TYR A 177 15.56 -0.01 0.19
C TYR A 177 14.88 -1.33 0.60
N ARG A 178 14.27 -1.35 1.75
CA ARG A 178 13.52 -2.50 2.23
C ARG A 178 12.28 -2.76 1.38
N SER A 179 11.50 -1.74 1.07
CA SER A 179 10.27 -1.88 0.26
C SER A 179 10.58 -2.37 -1.16
N VAL A 180 11.69 -1.90 -1.76
CA VAL A 180 12.17 -2.43 -3.04
C VAL A 180 12.52 -3.91 -2.91
N ALA A 181 13.30 -4.30 -1.89
CA ALA A 181 13.68 -5.69 -1.70
C ALA A 181 12.46 -6.61 -1.49
N GLU A 182 11.47 -6.19 -0.71
CA GLU A 182 10.23 -6.93 -0.50
C GLU A 182 9.43 -7.09 -1.80
N ALA A 183 9.35 -6.06 -2.65
CA ALA A 183 8.68 -6.13 -3.95
C ALA A 183 9.37 -7.09 -4.93
N LEU A 184 10.68 -7.26 -4.80
CA LEU A 184 11.49 -8.10 -5.68
C LEU A 184 11.64 -9.57 -5.19
N GLU A 185 11.37 -9.84 -3.91
CA GLU A 185 11.67 -11.10 -3.25
C GLU A 185 11.08 -12.32 -3.97
N LEU A 186 9.79 -12.28 -4.32
CA LEU A 186 9.12 -13.40 -4.97
C LEU A 186 9.72 -13.76 -6.33
N SER A 187 10.20 -12.77 -7.07
CA SER A 187 10.66 -12.95 -8.45
C SER A 187 12.17 -13.18 -8.55
N LEU A 188 12.98 -12.55 -7.68
CA LEU A 188 14.44 -12.45 -7.87
C LEU A 188 15.27 -12.95 -6.67
N ASN A 189 14.67 -13.50 -5.61
CA ASN A 189 15.37 -13.94 -4.38
C ASN A 189 16.48 -14.98 -4.60
N LYS A 190 16.45 -15.71 -5.71
CA LYS A 190 17.45 -16.71 -6.05
C LYS A 190 18.71 -16.12 -6.70
N THR A 191 18.63 -14.88 -7.20
CA THR A 191 19.75 -14.23 -7.90
C THR A 191 20.85 -13.80 -6.94
N GLY A 192 22.10 -13.77 -7.45
CA GLY A 192 23.24 -13.26 -6.68
C GLY A 192 23.08 -11.78 -6.34
N ALA A 193 22.55 -10.98 -7.28
CA ALA A 193 22.30 -9.56 -7.11
C ALA A 193 21.30 -9.27 -5.97
N PHE A 194 20.22 -10.03 -5.86
CA PHE A 194 19.25 -9.86 -4.76
C PHE A 194 19.89 -10.20 -3.40
N LYS A 195 20.64 -11.29 -3.31
CA LYS A 195 21.33 -11.67 -2.07
C LYS A 195 22.35 -10.61 -1.63
N GLU A 196 23.01 -9.98 -2.59
CA GLU A 196 23.92 -8.89 -2.33
C GLU A 196 23.20 -7.61 -1.87
N LEU A 197 22.05 -7.28 -2.47
CA LEU A 197 21.18 -6.20 -2.01
C LEU A 197 20.81 -6.38 -0.53
N ILE A 198 20.33 -7.57 -0.16
CA ILE A 198 19.98 -7.90 1.23
C ILE A 198 21.19 -7.76 2.18
N LYS A 199 22.37 -8.19 1.74
CA LYS A 199 23.60 -8.05 2.52
C LYS A 199 23.93 -6.58 2.80
N HIS A 200 23.83 -5.69 1.82
CA HIS A 200 24.08 -4.26 1.99
C HIS A 200 23.03 -3.58 2.85
N ILE A 201 21.76 -3.94 2.70
CA ILE A 201 20.68 -3.44 3.57
C ILE A 201 20.98 -3.82 5.03
N ASN A 202 21.30 -5.08 5.29
CA ASN A 202 21.65 -5.55 6.65
C ASN A 202 22.95 -4.95 7.20
N TYR A 203 23.89 -4.57 6.33
CA TYR A 203 25.12 -3.90 6.76
C TYR A 203 24.85 -2.49 7.26
N ILE A 204 24.02 -1.71 6.54
CA ILE A 204 23.70 -0.33 6.90
C ILE A 204 22.66 -0.30 8.03
N TRP A 205 21.67 -1.19 7.97
CA TRP A 205 20.57 -1.30 8.94
C TRP A 205 20.49 -2.75 9.48
N PRO A 206 21.31 -3.10 10.49
CA PRO A 206 21.39 -4.46 11.01
C PRO A 206 20.04 -5.03 11.44
N GLY A 207 19.76 -6.28 11.03
CA GLY A 207 18.55 -7.01 11.38
C GLY A 207 17.32 -6.70 10.53
N THR A 208 17.45 -5.88 9.47
CA THR A 208 16.35 -5.63 8.54
C THR A 208 15.94 -6.89 7.76
N PHE A 209 16.93 -7.67 7.28
CA PHE A 209 16.70 -8.99 6.68
C PHE A 209 17.70 -10.00 7.27
N ASP A 210 17.22 -11.01 7.97
CA ASP A 210 18.06 -12.10 8.49
C ASP A 210 17.96 -13.32 7.55
N SER A 211 19.01 -13.59 6.78
CA SER A 211 19.03 -14.57 5.69
C SER A 211 18.96 -16.04 6.14
N GLU A 212 19.25 -16.36 7.40
CA GLU A 212 19.22 -17.74 7.90
C GLU A 212 18.06 -18.03 8.86
N LYS A 213 17.40 -16.99 9.36
CA LYS A 213 16.31 -17.10 10.33
C LYS A 213 15.05 -16.38 9.90
N ALA A 214 14.60 -16.57 8.64
CA ALA A 214 13.30 -16.10 8.20
C ALA A 214 12.12 -16.59 9.08
N ARG A 215 12.41 -17.46 10.06
CA ARG A 215 11.47 -17.92 11.09
C ARG A 215 11.66 -17.25 12.46
N TYR A 216 12.77 -16.49 12.68
CA TYR A 216 13.04 -15.74 13.91
C TYR A 216 13.68 -14.40 13.54
N ARG A 217 12.90 -13.51 12.88
CA ARG A 217 13.37 -12.15 12.58
C ARG A 217 13.65 -11.44 13.90
N LYS A 218 14.92 -11.10 14.14
CA LYS A 218 15.29 -10.19 15.22
C LYS A 218 14.99 -8.78 14.71
N TYR A 219 13.77 -8.31 15.00
CA TYR A 219 13.38 -6.94 14.65
C TYR A 219 14.24 -5.95 15.41
N ARG A 220 14.38 -4.73 14.84
CA ARG A 220 15.00 -3.63 15.56
C ARG A 220 14.26 -3.51 16.89
N GLU A 221 14.99 -3.72 17.98
CA GLU A 221 14.48 -3.51 19.32
C GLU A 221 14.37 -2.00 19.55
N VAL A 222 13.20 -1.56 19.97
CA VAL A 222 12.94 -0.16 20.32
C VAL A 222 12.30 -0.13 21.71
N SER A 223 12.61 0.91 22.48
CA SER A 223 11.92 1.18 23.74
C SER A 223 10.89 2.28 23.53
N VAL A 224 9.74 2.09 24.13
CA VAL A 224 8.71 3.14 24.26
C VAL A 224 8.71 3.75 25.67
N ASP A 225 9.73 3.46 26.49
CA ASP A 225 9.88 4.05 27.81
C ASP A 225 10.05 5.56 27.70
N GLY A 226 9.22 6.29 28.43
CA GLY A 226 9.18 7.75 28.35
C GLY A 226 8.43 8.33 27.14
N CYS A 227 8.01 7.49 26.19
CA CYS A 227 7.17 7.93 25.08
C CYS A 227 5.74 8.22 25.55
N ARG A 228 5.14 9.27 24.97
CA ARG A 228 3.75 9.61 25.27
C ARG A 228 2.81 8.63 24.57
N GLN A 229 1.97 7.94 25.32
CA GLN A 229 0.86 7.18 24.76
C GLN A 229 -0.19 8.13 24.16
N ILE A 230 -0.52 7.96 22.89
CA ILE A 230 -1.46 8.80 22.14
C ILE A 230 -2.71 8.05 21.70
N GLY A 231 -2.72 6.71 21.82
CA GLY A 231 -3.88 5.88 21.46
C GLY A 231 -3.91 4.59 22.25
N HIS A 232 -5.11 4.03 22.38
CA HIS A 232 -5.38 2.72 22.95
C HIS A 232 -6.47 2.03 22.13
N GLY A 233 -6.21 0.81 21.68
CA GLY A 233 -7.13 0.05 20.84
C GLY A 233 -7.22 -1.42 21.25
N ALA A 234 -8.13 -2.15 20.62
CA ALA A 234 -8.38 -3.57 20.93
C ALA A 234 -7.14 -4.46 20.72
N LYS A 235 -6.25 -4.08 19.79
CA LYS A 235 -5.05 -4.85 19.43
C LYS A 235 -3.78 -4.38 20.13
N GLY A 236 -3.77 -3.19 20.73
CA GLY A 236 -2.59 -2.64 21.38
C GLY A 236 -2.65 -1.14 21.63
N ASP A 237 -1.50 -0.60 22.03
CA ASP A 237 -1.30 0.79 22.40
C ASP A 237 -0.45 1.52 21.38
N VAL A 238 -0.73 2.81 21.15
CA VAL A 238 0.00 3.65 20.21
C VAL A 238 0.80 4.70 20.97
N TYR A 239 2.11 4.77 20.71
CA TYR A 239 3.03 5.70 21.35
C TYR A 239 3.62 6.66 20.32
N ARG A 240 3.71 7.94 20.65
CA ARG A 240 4.50 8.91 19.88
C ARG A 240 5.97 8.61 20.17
N TYR A 241 6.70 8.13 19.17
CA TYR A 241 8.09 7.73 19.30
C TYR A 241 9.03 8.93 19.20
N ASP A 242 8.80 9.79 18.18
CA ASP A 242 9.49 11.05 17.98
C ASP A 242 8.56 12.08 17.30
N ASP A 243 9.12 13.07 16.63
CA ASP A 243 8.34 14.11 15.96
C ASP A 243 7.72 13.67 14.63
N GLU A 244 8.15 12.54 14.06
CA GLU A 244 7.71 12.03 12.76
C GLU A 244 7.07 10.63 12.85
N LEU A 245 7.32 9.89 13.95
CA LEU A 245 7.01 8.47 14.03
C LEU A 245 6.14 8.12 15.24
N ILE A 246 5.28 7.14 15.02
CA ILE A 246 4.55 6.42 16.08
C ILE A 246 4.91 4.95 16.08
N ILE A 247 4.74 4.31 17.23
CA ILE A 247 4.83 2.85 17.37
C ILE A 247 3.50 2.34 17.92
N LYS A 248 2.82 1.48 17.16
CA LYS A 248 1.70 0.66 17.63
C LYS A 248 2.29 -0.60 18.25
N VAL A 249 2.20 -0.73 19.57
CA VAL A 249 2.67 -1.90 20.33
C VAL A 249 1.51 -2.85 20.52
N TYR A 250 1.60 -4.04 19.95
CA TYR A 250 0.52 -5.03 19.95
C TYR A 250 0.44 -5.77 21.28
N ASN A 251 -0.75 -6.25 21.63
CA ASN A 251 -0.97 -7.09 22.79
C ASN A 251 -0.23 -8.44 22.62
N GLN A 252 0.11 -9.11 23.73
CA GLN A 252 0.86 -10.37 23.73
C GLN A 252 0.20 -11.50 22.91
N ASN A 253 -1.10 -11.44 22.69
CA ASN A 253 -1.84 -12.45 21.92
C ASN A 253 -1.70 -12.28 20.38
N ASN A 254 -1.11 -11.17 19.92
CA ASN A 254 -0.88 -10.97 18.50
C ASN A 254 0.43 -11.62 18.09
N THR A 255 0.35 -12.47 17.07
CA THR A 255 1.52 -13.12 16.50
C THR A 255 2.25 -12.19 15.55
N TYR A 256 3.48 -12.54 15.17
CA TYR A 256 4.20 -11.89 14.08
C TYR A 256 3.34 -11.81 12.81
N HIS A 257 2.70 -12.91 12.46
CA HIS A 257 1.89 -13.01 11.25
C HIS A 257 0.73 -12.00 11.25
N ASP A 258 0.09 -11.79 12.39
CA ASP A 258 -1.00 -10.81 12.51
C ASP A 258 -0.50 -9.38 12.22
N VAL A 259 0.67 -9.02 12.76
CA VAL A 259 1.29 -7.71 12.56
C VAL A 259 1.77 -7.53 11.12
N GLU A 260 2.39 -8.56 10.54
CA GLU A 260 2.85 -8.57 9.15
C GLU A 260 1.69 -8.40 8.16
N GLN A 261 0.59 -9.10 8.39
CA GLN A 261 -0.61 -8.98 7.56
C GLN A 261 -1.21 -7.57 7.61
N GLU A 262 -1.27 -6.95 8.79
CA GLU A 262 -1.77 -5.57 8.93
C GLU A 262 -0.88 -4.57 8.16
N ILE A 263 0.44 -4.68 8.33
CA ILE A 263 1.41 -3.83 7.60
C ILE A 263 1.33 -4.06 6.09
N ALA A 264 1.23 -5.32 5.66
CA ALA A 264 1.13 -5.66 4.24
C ALA A 264 -0.12 -5.05 3.60
N LYS A 265 -1.27 -5.10 4.28
CA LYS A 265 -2.52 -4.48 3.82
C LYS A 265 -2.39 -2.95 3.76
N SER A 266 -1.83 -2.33 4.80
CA SER A 266 -1.60 -0.87 4.82
C SER A 266 -0.74 -0.42 3.63
N ARG A 267 0.35 -1.13 3.36
CA ARG A 267 1.23 -0.83 2.23
C ARG A 267 0.54 -1.00 0.89
N ARG A 268 -0.22 -2.09 0.71
CA ARG A 268 -0.96 -2.32 -0.54
C ARG A 268 -2.00 -1.24 -0.78
N ALA A 269 -2.79 -0.89 0.24
CA ALA A 269 -3.77 0.19 0.14
C ALA A 269 -3.12 1.53 -0.22
N PHE A 270 -1.96 1.84 0.38
CA PHE A 270 -1.18 3.02 0.05
C PHE A 270 -0.72 3.02 -1.42
N ILE A 271 -0.23 1.88 -1.94
CA ILE A 271 0.18 1.73 -3.34
C ILE A 271 -0.99 1.93 -4.31
N MET A 272 -2.20 1.63 -3.86
CA MET A 272 -3.44 1.80 -4.64
C MET A 272 -4.05 3.20 -4.50
N ASP A 273 -3.26 4.20 -4.10
CA ASP A 273 -3.67 5.60 -3.90
C ASP A 273 -4.74 5.81 -2.81
N ILE A 274 -4.92 4.83 -1.89
CA ILE A 274 -5.72 5.07 -0.69
C ILE A 274 -4.89 5.93 0.27
N PRO A 275 -5.36 7.11 0.67
CA PRO A 275 -4.63 8.00 1.56
C PRO A 275 -4.54 7.41 2.97
N THR A 276 -3.47 6.70 3.27
CA THR A 276 -3.23 6.05 4.57
C THR A 276 -1.85 6.36 5.11
N ALA A 277 -1.69 6.28 6.44
CA ALA A 277 -0.40 6.49 7.09
C ALA A 277 0.65 5.45 6.62
N ILE A 278 1.87 5.93 6.38
CA ILE A 278 2.97 5.10 5.88
C ILE A 278 3.45 4.16 6.96
N SER A 279 3.58 2.87 6.64
CA SER A 279 4.17 1.89 7.54
C SER A 279 5.66 1.69 7.28
N PHE A 280 6.49 1.87 8.31
CA PHE A 280 7.94 1.68 8.24
C PHE A 280 8.39 0.26 8.59
N GLY A 281 7.50 -0.56 9.10
CA GLY A 281 7.73 -1.98 9.36
C GLY A 281 7.55 -2.41 10.80
N ILE A 282 7.95 -3.66 11.06
CA ILE A 282 7.81 -4.29 12.37
C ILE A 282 9.04 -4.00 13.22
N VAL A 283 8.81 -3.77 14.50
CA VAL A 283 9.83 -3.60 15.55
C VAL A 283 9.53 -4.55 16.70
N SER A 284 10.52 -4.85 17.54
CA SER A 284 10.29 -5.50 18.84
C SER A 284 10.28 -4.46 19.95
N VAL A 285 9.33 -4.59 20.88
CA VAL A 285 9.19 -3.73 22.05
C VAL A 285 9.13 -4.65 23.27
N GLY A 286 10.31 -4.93 23.87
CA GLY A 286 10.45 -5.97 24.88
C GLY A 286 10.05 -7.33 24.30
N ASP A 287 9.07 -8.00 24.93
CA ASP A 287 8.51 -9.30 24.52
C ASP A 287 7.33 -9.22 23.54
N ARG A 288 7.00 -8.02 23.04
CA ARG A 288 5.88 -7.76 22.13
C ARG A 288 6.36 -7.29 20.76
N TYR A 289 5.49 -7.49 19.76
CA TYR A 289 5.69 -6.88 18.45
C TYR A 289 5.14 -5.46 18.44
N GLY A 290 5.80 -4.59 17.68
CA GLY A 290 5.32 -3.26 17.37
C GLY A 290 5.36 -3.03 15.86
N ALA A 291 4.53 -2.11 15.38
CA ALA A 291 4.60 -1.57 14.03
C ALA A 291 4.88 -0.08 14.09
N MET A 292 5.84 0.35 13.28
CA MET A 292 6.21 1.76 13.17
C MET A 292 5.47 2.39 12.00
N TYR A 293 4.82 3.53 12.27
CA TYR A 293 4.08 4.29 11.27
C TYR A 293 4.47 5.77 11.31
N GLU A 294 4.16 6.47 10.25
CA GLU A 294 4.18 7.93 10.20
C GLU A 294 3.26 8.52 11.29
N LEU A 295 3.73 9.57 11.96
CA LEU A 295 2.91 10.37 12.85
C LEU A 295 2.03 11.30 12.02
N VAL A 296 0.75 11.04 11.97
CA VAL A 296 -0.24 11.99 11.45
C VAL A 296 -0.53 13.00 12.56
N ASP A 297 0.25 14.09 12.61
CA ASP A 297 0.11 15.14 13.65
C ASP A 297 -1.06 16.07 13.31
N SER A 298 -2.27 15.56 13.49
CA SER A 298 -3.51 16.27 13.18
C SER A 298 -4.68 15.76 14.03
N GLU A 299 -5.86 16.38 13.88
CA GLU A 299 -7.09 15.96 14.53
C GLU A 299 -7.87 14.96 13.68
N THR A 300 -8.51 14.01 14.34
CA THR A 300 -9.48 13.14 13.66
C THR A 300 -10.72 13.92 13.21
N VAL A 301 -11.42 13.39 12.22
CA VAL A 301 -12.72 13.96 11.80
C VAL A 301 -13.71 14.02 12.97
N SER A 302 -13.69 13.01 13.86
CA SER A 302 -14.49 13.02 15.10
C SER A 302 -14.19 14.23 15.98
N GLN A 303 -12.92 14.50 16.27
CA GLN A 303 -12.51 15.65 17.07
C GLN A 303 -12.91 16.98 16.43
N ARG A 304 -12.79 17.08 15.12
CA ARG A 304 -13.22 18.27 14.38
C ARG A 304 -14.72 18.48 14.40
N ILE A 305 -15.52 17.40 14.27
CA ILE A 305 -16.98 17.49 14.41
C ILE A 305 -17.37 17.94 15.82
N ALA A 306 -16.75 17.37 16.86
CA ALA A 306 -17.00 17.75 18.24
C ALA A 306 -16.69 19.24 18.49
N ARG A 307 -15.58 19.75 17.94
CA ARG A 307 -15.17 21.13 18.06
C ARG A 307 -16.02 22.11 17.22
N ALA A 308 -16.44 21.70 16.03
CA ALA A 308 -17.17 22.54 15.09
C ALA A 308 -18.41 21.84 14.49
N PRO A 309 -19.46 21.57 15.27
CA PRO A 309 -20.64 20.83 14.82
C PRO A 309 -21.37 21.47 13.61
N ARG A 310 -21.19 22.78 13.40
CA ARG A 310 -21.76 23.48 12.25
C ARG A 310 -21.17 23.03 10.91
N GLN A 311 -19.98 22.42 10.92
CA GLN A 311 -19.31 21.90 9.73
C GLN A 311 -19.63 20.42 9.46
N LEU A 312 -20.60 19.83 10.16
CA LEU A 312 -20.98 18.41 10.05
C LEU A 312 -21.17 17.96 8.59
N GLY A 313 -21.88 18.78 7.79
CA GLY A 313 -22.12 18.48 6.37
C GLY A 313 -20.84 18.42 5.54
N ALA A 314 -19.88 19.31 5.82
CA ALA A 314 -18.61 19.29 5.11
C ALA A 314 -17.81 18.01 5.42
N TYR A 315 -17.76 17.59 6.69
CA TYR A 315 -17.08 16.34 7.08
C TYR A 315 -17.81 15.09 6.58
N ALA A 316 -19.14 15.10 6.55
CA ALA A 316 -19.92 14.02 5.95
C ALA A 316 -19.61 13.87 4.46
N ASN A 317 -19.46 14.97 3.72
CA ASN A 317 -19.08 14.96 2.32
C ASN A 317 -17.66 14.40 2.12
N ILE A 318 -16.69 14.86 2.90
CA ILE A 318 -15.31 14.36 2.84
C ILE A 318 -15.27 12.84 3.07
N MET A 319 -15.97 12.36 4.09
CA MET A 319 -16.03 10.92 4.40
C MET A 319 -16.73 10.13 3.29
N ALA A 320 -17.78 10.67 2.69
CA ALA A 320 -18.49 10.02 1.58
C ALA A 320 -17.62 9.95 0.31
N ASP A 321 -16.93 11.03 -0.02
CA ASP A 321 -16.03 11.08 -1.17
C ASP A 321 -14.83 10.13 -0.96
N LEU A 322 -14.28 10.04 0.25
CA LEU A 322 -13.23 9.08 0.61
C LEU A 322 -13.74 7.63 0.48
N ALA A 323 -14.94 7.32 1.00
CA ALA A 323 -15.53 5.99 0.87
C ALA A 323 -15.77 5.62 -0.60
N ARG A 324 -16.22 6.55 -1.42
CA ARG A 324 -16.40 6.33 -2.87
C ARG A 324 -15.09 6.03 -3.57
N ASN A 325 -14.03 6.74 -3.21
CA ASN A 325 -12.68 6.48 -3.72
C ASN A 325 -12.22 5.06 -3.40
N ILE A 326 -12.35 4.64 -2.14
CA ILE A 326 -12.00 3.29 -1.70
C ILE A 326 -12.83 2.25 -2.48
N HIS A 327 -14.14 2.45 -2.59
CA HIS A 327 -15.05 1.53 -3.27
C HIS A 327 -14.94 1.56 -4.80
N ALA A 328 -14.28 2.56 -5.39
CA ALA A 328 -13.94 2.60 -6.80
C ALA A 328 -12.60 1.92 -7.12
N THR A 329 -11.78 1.63 -6.10
CA THR A 329 -10.49 0.98 -6.27
C THR A 329 -10.68 -0.51 -6.51
N GLU A 330 -10.39 -0.95 -7.75
CA GLU A 330 -10.47 -2.36 -8.12
C GLU A 330 -9.19 -3.11 -7.70
N VAL A 331 -9.38 -4.32 -7.19
CA VAL A 331 -8.28 -5.21 -6.76
C VAL A 331 -8.40 -6.56 -7.45
N SER A 332 -7.28 -7.12 -7.90
CA SER A 332 -7.25 -8.50 -8.41
C SER A 332 -7.35 -9.50 -7.25
N GLY A 333 -7.83 -10.72 -7.56
CA GLY A 333 -7.91 -11.80 -6.55
C GLY A 333 -6.58 -12.16 -5.90
N ASP A 334 -5.46 -11.85 -6.57
CA ASP A 334 -4.09 -12.20 -6.16
C ASP A 334 -3.43 -11.11 -5.28
N GLU A 335 -4.05 -9.95 -5.10
CA GLU A 335 -3.48 -8.83 -4.34
C GLU A 335 -3.52 -8.99 -2.82
N GLY A 336 -3.98 -10.16 -2.33
CA GLY A 336 -3.85 -10.54 -0.92
C GLY A 336 -4.78 -9.79 0.03
N PHE A 337 -5.89 -9.24 -0.47
CA PHE A 337 -6.99 -8.76 0.36
C PHE A 337 -8.01 -9.89 0.54
N PRO A 338 -8.41 -10.21 1.79
CA PRO A 338 -9.41 -11.25 2.05
C PRO A 338 -10.78 -10.85 1.49
N ASP A 339 -11.63 -11.84 1.25
CA ASP A 339 -13.02 -11.61 0.88
C ASP A 339 -13.82 -11.11 2.11
N GLY A 340 -14.35 -9.91 2.03
CA GLY A 340 -15.14 -9.30 3.11
C GLY A 340 -16.43 -10.03 3.42
N SER A 341 -16.97 -10.81 2.47
CA SER A 341 -18.18 -11.61 2.69
C SER A 341 -17.97 -12.72 3.72
N GLU A 342 -16.77 -13.29 3.81
CA GLU A 342 -16.43 -14.33 4.81
C GLU A 342 -16.66 -13.81 6.23
N ARG A 343 -16.18 -12.60 6.53
CA ARG A 343 -16.38 -11.96 7.84
C ARG A 343 -17.87 -11.76 8.16
N VAL A 344 -18.66 -11.35 7.16
CA VAL A 344 -20.10 -11.13 7.35
C VAL A 344 -20.84 -12.46 7.54
N LEU A 345 -20.42 -13.51 6.81
CA LEU A 345 -20.95 -14.85 7.00
C LEU A 345 -20.65 -15.39 8.42
N GLU A 346 -19.45 -15.14 8.96
CA GLU A 346 -19.13 -15.47 10.36
C GLU A 346 -20.03 -14.77 11.36
N TYR A 347 -20.49 -13.54 11.08
CA TYR A 347 -21.47 -12.86 11.95
C TYR A 347 -22.82 -13.57 11.92
N VAL A 348 -23.26 -14.06 10.77
CA VAL A 348 -24.49 -14.85 10.64
C VAL A 348 -24.36 -16.18 11.41
N ASP A 349 -23.28 -16.92 11.17
CA ASP A 349 -23.07 -18.25 11.74
C ASP A 349 -22.92 -18.21 13.26
N GLY A 350 -22.06 -17.32 13.78
CA GLY A 350 -21.83 -17.18 15.21
C GLY A 350 -22.87 -16.33 15.95
N GLY A 351 -23.83 -15.75 15.25
CA GLY A 351 -24.95 -14.96 15.80
C GLY A 351 -26.29 -15.68 15.66
N ILE A 352 -26.90 -15.53 14.50
CA ILE A 352 -28.25 -16.04 14.20
C ILE A 352 -28.25 -17.57 14.11
N GLY A 353 -27.23 -18.17 13.51
CA GLY A 353 -27.15 -19.62 13.27
C GLY A 353 -27.21 -20.45 14.56
N CYS A 354 -26.89 -19.86 15.69
CA CYS A 354 -26.98 -20.53 16.99
C CYS A 354 -28.45 -20.76 17.47
N GLU A 355 -29.44 -19.99 16.95
CA GLU A 355 -30.83 -20.03 17.39
C GLU A 355 -31.83 -20.36 16.27
N ASP A 356 -31.61 -19.83 15.06
CA ASP A 356 -32.56 -19.90 13.94
C ASP A 356 -31.81 -20.18 12.65
N GLU A 357 -31.55 -21.45 12.40
CA GLU A 357 -30.81 -21.88 11.20
C GLU A 357 -31.55 -21.56 9.89
N VAL A 358 -32.89 -21.57 9.89
CA VAL A 358 -33.67 -21.20 8.70
C VAL A 358 -33.46 -19.72 8.35
N LEU A 359 -33.48 -18.86 9.36
CA LEU A 359 -33.21 -17.44 9.19
C LEU A 359 -31.75 -17.19 8.77
N ALA A 360 -30.81 -17.91 9.37
CA ALA A 360 -29.39 -17.84 9.01
C ALA A 360 -29.16 -18.24 7.55
N GLN A 361 -29.78 -19.33 7.07
CA GLN A 361 -29.71 -19.75 5.66
C GLN A 361 -30.22 -18.67 4.72
N ARG A 362 -31.31 -17.97 5.08
CA ARG A 362 -31.84 -16.86 4.28
C ARG A 362 -30.85 -15.68 4.23
N CYS A 363 -30.25 -15.31 5.36
CA CYS A 363 -29.22 -14.28 5.41
C CYS A 363 -28.00 -14.66 4.57
N ARG A 364 -27.50 -15.90 4.69
CA ARG A 364 -26.40 -16.40 3.85
C ARG A 364 -26.73 -16.35 2.37
N ALA A 365 -27.96 -16.72 1.99
CA ALA A 365 -28.41 -16.66 0.60
C ALA A 365 -28.37 -15.23 0.05
N LEU A 366 -28.84 -14.23 0.80
CA LEU A 366 -28.77 -12.83 0.43
C LEU A 366 -27.34 -12.32 0.28
N ILE A 367 -26.43 -12.72 1.19
CA ILE A 367 -25.01 -12.33 1.13
C ILE A 367 -24.33 -12.96 -0.09
N LYS A 368 -24.54 -14.26 -0.32
CA LYS A 368 -23.96 -15.00 -1.45
C LYS A 368 -24.53 -14.61 -2.81
N ALA A 369 -25.71 -13.99 -2.84
CA ALA A 369 -26.33 -13.48 -4.06
C ALA A 369 -25.83 -12.08 -4.44
N LEU A 370 -25.00 -11.44 -3.62
CA LEU A 370 -24.34 -10.19 -3.99
C LEU A 370 -23.45 -10.41 -5.21
N PRO A 371 -23.41 -9.45 -6.15
CA PRO A 371 -22.46 -9.49 -7.24
C PRO A 371 -21.02 -9.62 -6.70
N LEU A 372 -20.21 -10.43 -7.36
CA LEU A 372 -18.78 -10.45 -7.06
C LEU A 372 -18.23 -9.04 -7.27
N SER A 373 -17.74 -8.46 -6.22
CA SER A 373 -17.12 -7.14 -6.24
C SER A 373 -15.64 -7.28 -5.89
N ASN A 374 -14.81 -6.84 -6.82
CA ASN A 374 -13.36 -6.76 -6.60
C ASN A 374 -12.95 -5.36 -6.12
N THR A 375 -13.84 -4.63 -5.46
CA THR A 375 -13.54 -3.32 -4.91
C THR A 375 -13.11 -3.40 -3.46
N LEU A 376 -12.27 -2.45 -3.04
CA LEU A 376 -11.82 -2.36 -1.65
C LEU A 376 -12.93 -1.89 -0.72
N THR A 377 -12.91 -2.41 0.50
CA THR A 377 -13.62 -1.89 1.67
C THR A 377 -12.64 -1.78 2.83
N HIS A 378 -12.76 -0.74 3.66
CA HIS A 378 -11.90 -0.55 4.82
C HIS A 378 -12.25 -1.51 5.98
N GLY A 379 -13.54 -1.77 6.18
CA GLY A 379 -14.05 -2.72 7.19
C GLY A 379 -14.05 -2.20 8.64
N ASP A 380 -13.60 -0.95 8.87
CA ASP A 380 -13.72 -0.23 10.14
C ASP A 380 -13.76 1.29 9.88
N PHE A 381 -14.54 1.67 8.87
CA PHE A 381 -14.61 3.03 8.37
C PHE A 381 -15.47 3.93 9.26
N HIS A 382 -14.81 4.78 10.05
CA HIS A 382 -15.46 5.76 10.92
C HIS A 382 -14.57 6.97 11.18
N THR A 383 -15.16 8.06 11.67
CA THR A 383 -14.51 9.37 11.82
C THR A 383 -13.33 9.41 12.81
N ASN A 384 -13.17 8.41 13.68
CA ASN A 384 -11.97 8.28 14.53
C ASN A 384 -10.77 7.72 13.75
N ASN A 385 -11.00 7.00 12.65
CA ASN A 385 -9.96 6.42 11.81
C ASN A 385 -9.56 7.31 10.63
N VAL A 386 -10.09 8.53 10.55
CA VAL A 386 -9.74 9.49 9.51
C VAL A 386 -9.23 10.78 10.15
N PHE A 387 -7.98 11.11 9.85
CA PHE A 387 -7.33 12.36 10.24
C PHE A 387 -7.41 13.38 9.10
N MET A 388 -7.33 14.65 9.44
CA MET A 388 -7.35 15.73 8.45
C MET A 388 -6.01 16.47 8.46
N GLN A 389 -5.09 16.11 7.58
CA GLN A 389 -3.78 16.74 7.45
C GLN A 389 -3.74 17.63 6.20
N ASN A 390 -3.37 18.88 6.36
CA ASN A 390 -3.29 19.87 5.28
C ASN A 390 -4.57 20.01 4.42
N GLY A 391 -5.74 19.71 4.99
CA GLY A 391 -7.02 19.74 4.29
C GLY A 391 -7.42 18.41 3.64
N GLU A 392 -6.53 17.43 3.61
CA GLU A 392 -6.75 16.11 3.01
C GLU A 392 -7.04 15.05 4.09
N PRO A 393 -7.92 14.07 3.83
CA PRO A 393 -8.18 12.96 4.74
C PRO A 393 -7.06 11.92 4.66
N ILE A 394 -6.57 11.46 5.82
CA ILE A 394 -5.64 10.32 5.95
C ILE A 394 -6.31 9.25 6.79
N LEU A 395 -6.40 8.07 6.22
CA LEU A 395 -7.03 6.90 6.82
C LEU A 395 -6.01 6.09 7.61
N ILE A 396 -6.39 5.60 8.78
CA ILE A 396 -5.56 4.72 9.61
C ILE A 396 -6.27 3.40 9.90
N ASP A 397 -5.53 2.45 10.48
CA ASP A 397 -6.04 1.15 10.94
C ASP A 397 -6.57 0.25 9.80
N MET A 398 -5.66 -0.12 8.90
CA MET A 398 -5.94 -0.90 7.69
C MET A 398 -6.08 -2.42 7.94
N ASP A 399 -6.24 -2.86 9.18
CA ASP A 399 -6.23 -4.27 9.57
C ASP A 399 -7.40 -5.07 8.98
N ARG A 400 -8.56 -4.41 8.79
CA ARG A 400 -9.79 -5.02 8.29
C ARG A 400 -10.05 -4.81 6.81
N VAL A 401 -9.12 -4.16 6.12
CA VAL A 401 -9.24 -3.96 4.67
C VAL A 401 -9.46 -5.29 3.97
N SER A 402 -10.47 -5.32 3.12
CA SER A 402 -10.91 -6.50 2.39
C SER A 402 -11.46 -6.10 1.02
N ARG A 403 -11.60 -7.05 0.13
CA ARG A 403 -12.36 -6.86 -1.10
C ARG A 403 -13.82 -7.26 -0.87
N GLY A 404 -14.76 -6.56 -1.47
CA GLY A 404 -16.16 -6.91 -1.34
C GLY A 404 -17.14 -5.81 -1.74
N HIS A 405 -18.42 -6.14 -1.68
CA HIS A 405 -19.47 -5.21 -2.02
C HIS A 405 -19.56 -4.05 -1.01
N PRO A 406 -19.70 -2.79 -1.47
CA PRO A 406 -19.77 -1.61 -0.59
C PRO A 406 -20.81 -1.67 0.53
N ILE A 407 -21.85 -2.50 0.40
CA ILE A 407 -22.86 -2.68 1.45
C ILE A 407 -22.24 -3.13 2.80
N PHE A 408 -21.10 -3.82 2.77
CA PHE A 408 -20.41 -4.24 3.99
C PHE A 408 -19.87 -3.03 4.77
N GLU A 409 -19.31 -2.04 4.06
CA GLU A 409 -18.85 -0.78 4.66
C GLU A 409 -20.03 0.06 5.17
N LEU A 410 -21.09 0.19 4.38
CA LEU A 410 -22.29 0.92 4.80
C LEU A 410 -22.95 0.28 6.02
N SER A 411 -22.87 -1.05 6.16
CA SER A 411 -23.29 -1.76 7.36
C SER A 411 -22.46 -1.38 8.58
N ASP A 412 -21.12 -1.29 8.44
CA ASP A 412 -20.24 -0.88 9.53
C ASP A 412 -20.50 0.59 9.91
N MET A 413 -20.74 1.47 8.93
CA MET A 413 -21.16 2.85 9.18
C MET A 413 -22.49 2.93 9.95
N TYR A 414 -23.51 2.16 9.53
CA TYR A 414 -24.78 2.10 10.24
C TYR A 414 -24.59 1.61 11.68
N TYR A 415 -23.71 0.62 11.89
CA TYR A 415 -23.39 0.09 13.22
C TYR A 415 -22.87 1.19 14.15
N PHE A 416 -21.87 1.95 13.73
CA PHE A 416 -21.23 2.94 14.58
C PHE A 416 -22.07 4.19 14.83
N TYR A 417 -22.82 4.65 13.83
CA TYR A 417 -23.53 5.94 13.92
C TYR A 417 -24.99 5.83 14.32
N VAL A 418 -25.59 4.65 14.12
CA VAL A 418 -27.04 4.45 14.37
C VAL A 418 -27.24 3.37 15.41
N LEU A 419 -26.89 2.11 15.12
CA LEU A 419 -27.29 0.98 15.95
C LEU A 419 -26.74 1.00 17.38
N LEU A 420 -25.46 1.37 17.56
CA LEU A 420 -24.82 1.40 18.89
C LEU A 420 -25.49 2.34 19.88
N GLY A 421 -26.14 3.39 19.40
CA GLY A 421 -26.82 4.38 20.24
C GLY A 421 -28.33 4.16 20.42
N GLU A 422 -28.92 3.15 19.79
CA GLU A 422 -30.37 2.90 19.91
C GLU A 422 -30.78 2.53 21.32
N ASP A 423 -29.98 1.73 22.02
CA ASP A 423 -30.27 1.31 23.42
C ASP A 423 -29.65 2.25 24.45
N ASP A 424 -28.43 2.75 24.17
CA ASP A 424 -27.72 3.70 25.03
C ASP A 424 -26.96 4.72 24.21
N PRO A 425 -27.53 5.93 24.01
CA PRO A 425 -26.88 7.03 23.31
C PRO A 425 -25.48 7.37 23.82
N SER A 426 -25.18 7.14 25.10
CA SER A 426 -23.90 7.48 25.72
C SER A 426 -22.73 6.65 25.15
N VAL A 427 -23.02 5.46 24.60
CA VAL A 427 -22.02 4.60 23.96
C VAL A 427 -21.43 5.29 22.73
N VAL A 428 -22.29 5.88 21.90
CA VAL A 428 -21.85 6.62 20.70
C VAL A 428 -21.12 7.89 21.11
N GLU A 429 -21.61 8.62 22.11
CA GLU A 429 -20.98 9.84 22.59
C GLU A 429 -19.56 9.59 23.12
N LYS A 430 -19.38 8.52 23.91
CA LYS A 430 -18.05 8.11 24.39
C LYS A 430 -17.11 7.68 23.28
N PHE A 431 -17.63 6.99 22.26
CA PHE A 431 -16.83 6.46 21.17
C PHE A 431 -16.48 7.53 20.14
N MET A 432 -17.47 8.34 19.72
CA MET A 432 -17.31 9.35 18.67
C MET A 432 -16.87 10.73 19.20
N GLY A 433 -17.09 11.01 20.49
CA GLY A 433 -16.80 12.32 21.09
C GLY A 433 -17.85 13.40 20.80
N PHE A 434 -19.00 13.02 20.23
CA PHE A 434 -20.12 13.93 19.94
C PHE A 434 -21.47 13.24 20.15
N PRO A 435 -22.58 14.02 20.34
CA PRO A 435 -23.88 13.47 20.69
C PRO A 435 -24.47 12.50 19.64
N TYR A 436 -25.23 11.52 20.09
CA TYR A 436 -25.85 10.50 19.25
C TYR A 436 -26.76 11.07 18.14
N ASN A 437 -27.52 12.13 18.41
CA ASN A 437 -28.32 12.78 17.38
C ASN A 437 -27.45 13.43 16.29
N THR A 438 -26.25 13.89 16.63
CA THR A 438 -25.25 14.36 15.66
C THR A 438 -24.73 13.20 14.84
N ALA A 439 -24.47 12.04 15.45
CA ALA A 439 -24.02 10.84 14.75
C ALA A 439 -25.06 10.34 13.74
N ARG A 440 -26.33 10.28 14.10
CA ARG A 440 -27.42 9.94 13.17
C ARG A 440 -27.49 10.90 12.01
N ARG A 441 -27.48 12.22 12.29
CA ARG A 441 -27.49 13.23 11.24
C ARG A 441 -26.25 13.14 10.34
N PHE A 442 -25.10 12.80 10.90
CA PHE A 442 -23.89 12.57 10.10
C PHE A 442 -24.10 11.42 9.12
N PHE A 443 -24.62 10.28 9.58
CA PHE A 443 -24.90 9.12 8.73
C PHE A 443 -25.87 9.48 7.61
N ASP A 444 -26.95 10.21 7.89
CA ASP A 444 -27.93 10.65 6.88
C ASP A 444 -27.26 11.54 5.81
N LEU A 445 -26.44 12.51 6.23
CA LEU A 445 -25.72 13.39 5.31
C LEU A 445 -24.67 12.62 4.50
N PHE A 446 -23.94 11.72 5.14
CA PHE A 446 -22.98 10.84 4.49
C PHE A 446 -23.65 9.99 3.41
N LEU A 447 -24.77 9.33 3.73
CA LEU A 447 -25.44 8.42 2.82
C LEU A 447 -26.00 9.17 1.60
N LYS A 448 -26.59 10.36 1.80
CA LYS A 448 -27.05 11.24 0.71
C LYS A 448 -25.92 11.60 -0.26
N ARG A 449 -24.78 12.00 0.27
CA ARG A 449 -23.59 12.33 -0.54
C ARG A 449 -22.99 11.10 -1.20
N TYR A 450 -22.90 9.98 -0.48
CA TYR A 450 -22.33 8.73 -0.99
C TYR A 450 -23.15 8.17 -2.18
N LEU A 451 -24.50 8.20 -2.09
CA LEU A 451 -25.40 7.72 -3.13
C LEU A 451 -25.74 8.81 -4.17
N GLU A 452 -25.29 10.04 -3.98
CA GLU A 452 -25.60 11.21 -4.81
C GLU A 452 -27.11 11.37 -5.04
N THR A 453 -27.92 11.19 -4.00
CA THR A 453 -29.37 11.23 -4.11
C THR A 453 -30.03 11.92 -2.90
N GLU A 454 -31.15 12.58 -3.16
CA GLU A 454 -32.07 13.08 -2.14
C GLU A 454 -33.37 12.25 -2.09
N ASP A 455 -33.46 11.18 -2.85
CA ASP A 455 -34.64 10.28 -2.89
C ASP A 455 -34.71 9.48 -1.57
N GLU A 456 -35.68 9.81 -0.76
CA GLU A 456 -35.91 9.23 0.56
C GLU A 456 -36.24 7.71 0.51
N ASP A 457 -36.88 7.25 -0.59
CA ASP A 457 -37.16 5.81 -0.76
C ASP A 457 -35.88 5.03 -1.07
N ARG A 458 -35.00 5.59 -1.89
CA ARG A 458 -33.68 5.03 -2.19
C ARG A 458 -32.78 5.00 -0.94
N LEU A 459 -32.74 6.10 -0.18
CA LEU A 459 -31.98 6.19 1.06
C LEU A 459 -32.48 5.16 2.08
N ARG A 460 -33.79 5.00 2.22
CA ARG A 460 -34.41 4.01 3.11
C ARG A 460 -34.06 2.58 2.69
N GLU A 461 -34.17 2.27 1.39
CA GLU A 461 -33.83 0.95 0.84
C GLU A 461 -32.40 0.55 1.20
N VAL A 462 -31.41 1.42 0.92
CA VAL A 462 -29.99 1.12 1.22
C VAL A 462 -29.75 1.02 2.73
N THR A 463 -30.36 1.89 3.53
CA THR A 463 -30.28 1.84 4.99
C THR A 463 -30.81 0.51 5.53
N GLU A 464 -31.94 0.01 5.03
CA GLU A 464 -32.51 -1.27 5.43
C GLU A 464 -31.61 -2.45 5.07
N LYS A 465 -31.00 -2.44 3.87
CA LYS A 465 -30.03 -3.45 3.45
C LYS A 465 -28.79 -3.44 4.35
N ALA A 466 -28.22 -2.28 4.65
CA ALA A 466 -27.09 -2.12 5.57
C ALA A 466 -27.45 -2.56 7.01
N SER A 467 -28.63 -2.20 7.52
CA SER A 467 -29.08 -2.53 8.86
C SER A 467 -29.23 -4.03 9.08
N LEU A 468 -29.67 -4.79 8.05
CA LEU A 468 -29.78 -6.25 8.16
C LEU A 468 -28.44 -6.88 8.56
N LEU A 469 -27.36 -6.55 7.84
CA LEU A 469 -26.01 -7.05 8.12
C LEU A 469 -25.51 -6.54 9.49
N CYS A 470 -25.83 -5.31 9.83
CA CYS A 470 -25.47 -4.69 11.08
C CYS A 470 -26.08 -5.41 12.30
N TYR A 471 -27.34 -5.81 12.25
CA TYR A 471 -27.99 -6.60 13.31
C TYR A 471 -27.28 -7.96 13.51
N THR A 472 -26.85 -8.63 12.46
CA THR A 472 -26.10 -9.89 12.58
C THR A 472 -24.78 -9.69 13.33
N ARG A 473 -24.04 -8.60 13.03
CA ARG A 473 -22.80 -8.20 13.73
C ARG A 473 -23.05 -7.96 15.22
N LEU A 474 -24.11 -7.24 15.58
CA LEU A 474 -24.44 -6.94 16.97
C LEU A 474 -24.76 -8.22 17.75
N ILE A 475 -25.62 -9.10 17.23
CA ILE A 475 -25.95 -10.38 17.84
C ILE A 475 -24.66 -11.20 18.10
N ARG A 476 -23.80 -11.32 17.07
CA ARG A 476 -22.51 -12.03 17.20
C ARG A 476 -21.62 -11.44 18.29
N LYS A 477 -21.58 -10.10 18.41
CA LYS A 477 -20.80 -9.41 19.44
C LYS A 477 -21.32 -9.72 20.84
N LEU A 478 -22.64 -9.67 21.05
CA LEU A 478 -23.25 -9.90 22.35
C LEU A 478 -23.10 -11.36 22.81
N ARG A 479 -22.93 -12.30 21.88
CA ARG A 479 -22.71 -13.73 22.17
C ARG A 479 -21.26 -14.13 22.37
N LYS A 480 -20.31 -13.32 21.90
CA LYS A 480 -18.88 -13.68 21.93
C LYS A 480 -18.31 -13.88 23.34
N GLY A 481 -18.95 -13.34 24.36
CA GLY A 481 -18.52 -13.42 25.77
C GLY A 481 -19.07 -14.60 26.57
N GLY A 482 -19.85 -15.49 25.95
CA GLY A 482 -20.56 -16.59 26.62
C GLY A 482 -22.08 -16.41 26.59
N GLU A 483 -22.81 -16.90 27.62
CA GLU A 483 -24.25 -16.69 27.68
C GLU A 483 -24.59 -15.20 27.84
N PRO A 484 -25.47 -14.64 26.97
CA PRO A 484 -25.87 -13.24 27.06
C PRO A 484 -26.56 -12.90 28.37
N SER A 485 -26.33 -11.71 28.90
CA SER A 485 -27.09 -11.18 30.01
C SER A 485 -28.59 -11.02 29.67
N GLU A 486 -29.46 -10.81 30.65
CA GLU A 486 -30.90 -10.54 30.42
C GLU A 486 -31.09 -9.28 29.56
N ALA A 487 -30.26 -8.25 29.75
CA ALA A 487 -30.28 -7.03 28.92
C ALA A 487 -29.86 -7.34 27.50
N ASP A 488 -28.76 -8.09 27.29
CA ASP A 488 -28.27 -8.48 25.96
C ASP A 488 -29.31 -9.35 25.24
N SER A 489 -29.98 -10.28 25.96
CA SER A 489 -31.03 -11.13 25.40
C SER A 489 -32.18 -10.31 24.82
N LYS A 490 -32.64 -9.24 25.51
CA LYS A 490 -33.67 -8.33 24.99
C LYS A 490 -33.21 -7.60 23.69
N ILE A 491 -31.95 -7.21 23.61
CA ILE A 491 -31.39 -6.60 22.42
C ILE A 491 -31.33 -7.62 21.28
N ILE A 492 -30.90 -8.85 21.57
CA ILE A 492 -30.84 -9.96 20.59
C ILE A 492 -32.25 -10.23 20.04
N ASP A 493 -33.27 -10.36 20.90
CA ASP A 493 -34.66 -10.60 20.48
C ASP A 493 -35.18 -9.52 19.54
N ARG A 494 -34.89 -8.25 19.86
CA ARG A 494 -35.23 -7.11 18.99
C ARG A 494 -34.53 -7.22 17.65
N CYS A 495 -33.23 -7.51 17.64
CA CYS A 495 -32.44 -7.67 16.40
C CYS A 495 -32.98 -8.84 15.57
N MET A 496 -33.24 -9.98 16.18
CA MET A 496 -33.81 -11.16 15.51
C MET A 496 -35.18 -10.85 14.87
N LYS A 497 -36.05 -10.11 15.57
CA LYS A 497 -37.33 -9.64 15.01
C LYS A 497 -37.10 -8.77 13.78
N ARG A 498 -36.18 -7.80 13.86
CA ARG A 498 -35.85 -6.91 12.73
C ARG A 498 -35.29 -7.66 11.54
N ILE A 499 -34.41 -8.63 11.75
CA ILE A 499 -33.87 -9.48 10.68
C ILE A 499 -34.98 -10.26 9.98
N ARG A 500 -35.94 -10.85 10.75
CA ARG A 500 -37.10 -11.56 10.17
C ARG A 500 -37.95 -10.62 9.29
N GLU A 501 -38.24 -9.41 9.78
CA GLU A 501 -39.00 -8.40 9.03
C GLU A 501 -38.29 -8.00 7.73
N LEU A 502 -36.97 -7.75 7.80
CA LEU A 502 -36.17 -7.35 6.64
C LEU A 502 -36.00 -8.48 5.63
N THR A 503 -35.67 -9.68 6.06
CA THR A 503 -35.51 -10.85 5.16
C THR A 503 -36.82 -11.29 4.52
N ALA A 504 -38.00 -10.94 5.09
CA ALA A 504 -39.29 -11.22 4.46
C ALA A 504 -39.58 -10.35 3.24
N ARG A 505 -38.93 -9.21 3.08
CA ARG A 505 -39.19 -8.23 2.01
C ARG A 505 -37.98 -7.87 1.14
N LEU A 506 -36.76 -8.17 1.60
CA LEU A 506 -35.58 -7.92 0.81
C LEU A 506 -35.27 -9.14 -0.08
N ASP A 507 -35.19 -8.92 -1.38
CA ASP A 507 -34.82 -9.94 -2.38
C ASP A 507 -33.32 -9.89 -2.71
N THR A 508 -32.66 -8.74 -2.44
CA THR A 508 -31.24 -8.52 -2.70
C THR A 508 -30.65 -7.49 -1.73
N LEU A 509 -29.35 -7.64 -1.44
CA LEU A 509 -28.55 -6.64 -0.71
C LEU A 509 -27.78 -5.70 -1.66
N ALA A 510 -27.75 -5.97 -2.96
CA ALA A 510 -27.17 -5.06 -3.94
C ALA A 510 -27.98 -3.75 -4.04
N PHE A 511 -27.28 -2.61 -4.30
CA PHE A 511 -27.90 -1.29 -4.40
C PHE A 511 -27.22 -0.44 -5.48
#